data_322f0c69d4f7cf699ba3e8592c87a2b5
#
_entry.id   322f0c69d4f7cf699ba3e8592c87a2b5
#
_cell.length_a   1.000
_cell.length_b   1.000
_cell.length_c   1.000
_cell.angle_alpha   90.00
_cell.angle_beta   90.00
_cell.angle_gamma   90.00
#
_symmetry.space_group_name_H-M   'P 1'
#
loop_
_entity.id
_entity.type
_entity.pdbx_description
1 polymer ?
#
loop_
_entity_poly.entity_id
_entity_poly.type
_entity_poly.pdbx_seq_one_letter_code
_entity_poly.pdbx_strand_id
1 'polypeptide(L)'
;DVVASRGLGDVYKRQDLRVANSQKCIRVSGKHNDLEEVGRDGFHHTFFEMLGNWSFGDYYKKEAIEWSWELFTEVWKLDKSRLWVTVFEEDDEAFELWKNQTDIDPNRIIRSGAKDNFWEMAETGPCGPCSEIHYYVGNNPADQQAELVNNSSEYWELWNLVFIQFNRLKDGTMEDLPKKHVDTGAGLERICSVLQNKDSNYKTDLFSKTIEDLENFSNKKYQDFEVSFNAVSYTHLTLPTT
;
A
#
# COMPACT_ATOMS: atom_id res chain seq x y z
N ASP A 1 -6.39 10.24 0.23
CA ASP A 1 -6.75 10.36 -1.20
C ASP A 1 -6.98 11.81 -1.61
N VAL A 2 -5.89 12.49 -1.98
CA VAL A 2 -5.98 13.90 -2.44
C VAL A 2 -6.67 13.96 -3.82
N VAL A 3 -6.59 12.91 -4.61
CA VAL A 3 -7.26 12.80 -5.92
C VAL A 3 -8.72 12.41 -5.78
N ALA A 4 -9.07 11.54 -4.84
CA ALA A 4 -10.41 11.01 -4.68
C ALA A 4 -11.43 12.04 -4.12
N SER A 5 -10.99 13.06 -3.39
CA SER A 5 -11.88 14.06 -2.78
C SER A 5 -12.22 15.26 -3.68
N ARG A 6 -11.57 15.35 -4.84
CA ARG A 6 -11.73 16.49 -5.76
C ARG A 6 -11.91 15.96 -7.18
N GLY A 7 -13.04 16.25 -7.79
CA GLY A 7 -13.35 15.78 -9.14
C GLY A 7 -12.27 16.13 -10.17
N LEU A 8 -12.23 15.39 -11.27
CA LEU A 8 -11.29 15.54 -12.39
C LEU A 8 -11.00 17.00 -12.81
N GLY A 9 -11.98 17.92 -12.66
CA GLY A 9 -11.82 19.32 -12.98
C GLY A 9 -10.76 20.06 -12.16
N ASP A 10 -10.46 19.61 -10.93
CA ASP A 10 -9.46 20.22 -10.06
C ASP A 10 -8.04 19.74 -10.35
N VAL A 11 -7.89 18.52 -10.88
CA VAL A 11 -6.59 17.94 -11.26
C VAL A 11 -5.91 18.77 -12.35
N TYR A 12 -6.69 19.30 -13.30
CA TYR A 12 -6.17 20.14 -14.39
C TYR A 12 -5.79 21.56 -14.01
N LYS A 13 -6.17 22.03 -12.82
CA LYS A 13 -5.90 23.39 -12.36
C LYS A 13 -4.72 23.49 -11.38
N ARG A 14 -4.08 22.36 -11.02
CA ARG A 14 -2.96 22.40 -10.10
C ARG A 14 -1.72 23.01 -10.74
N GLN A 15 -1.07 23.87 -9.98
CA GLN A 15 0.22 24.47 -10.36
C GLN A 15 1.36 23.48 -10.12
N ASP A 16 1.26 22.64 -9.10
CA ASP A 16 2.27 21.62 -8.78
C ASP A 16 1.92 20.31 -9.49
N LEU A 17 2.78 19.92 -10.42
CA LEU A 17 2.62 18.69 -11.20
C LEU A 17 3.13 17.46 -10.45
N ARG A 18 4.00 17.66 -9.46
CA ARG A 18 4.57 16.61 -8.60
C ARG A 18 4.30 16.93 -7.15
N VAL A 19 3.78 15.97 -6.42
CA VAL A 19 3.53 16.12 -4.98
C VAL A 19 4.00 14.87 -4.25
N ALA A 20 4.64 15.04 -3.11
CA ALA A 20 4.89 13.97 -2.16
C ALA A 20 4.38 14.40 -0.79
N ASN A 21 3.77 13.50 -0.05
CA ASN A 21 3.14 13.79 1.24
C ASN A 21 3.09 12.54 2.11
N SER A 22 3.02 12.78 3.41
CA SER A 22 2.54 11.82 4.39
C SER A 22 1.20 12.31 4.93
N GLN A 23 0.21 11.44 5.02
CA GLN A 23 -1.13 11.81 5.48
C GLN A 23 -1.74 10.76 6.39
N LYS A 24 -2.42 11.22 7.43
CA LYS A 24 -3.21 10.36 8.32
C LYS A 24 -4.52 9.99 7.65
N CYS A 25 -4.82 8.70 7.62
CA CYS A 25 -5.97 8.13 6.93
C CYS A 25 -6.86 7.36 7.90
N ILE A 26 -8.19 7.42 7.66
CA ILE A 26 -9.19 6.58 8.34
C ILE A 26 -9.89 5.76 7.29
N ARG A 27 -9.89 4.42 7.45
CA ARG A 27 -10.60 3.46 6.59
C ARG A 27 -11.55 2.61 7.44
N VAL A 28 -12.79 3.04 7.59
CA VAL A 28 -13.82 2.37 8.40
C VAL A 28 -15.08 2.05 7.62
N SER A 29 -15.17 2.49 6.36
CA SER A 29 -16.32 2.27 5.50
C SER A 29 -15.97 2.46 4.03
N GLY A 30 -16.88 2.07 3.13
CA GLY A 30 -16.69 2.22 1.68
C GLY A 30 -16.01 1.01 1.04
N LYS A 31 -15.62 1.16 -0.24
CA LYS A 31 -15.04 0.09 -1.06
C LYS A 31 -13.67 -0.37 -0.54
N HIS A 32 -12.89 0.54 0.01
CA HIS A 32 -11.53 0.31 0.49
C HIS A 32 -11.48 0.39 2.01
N ASN A 33 -12.25 -0.44 2.72
CA ASN A 33 -12.17 -0.51 4.17
C ASN A 33 -11.56 -1.84 4.61
N ASP A 34 -10.78 -1.80 5.69
CA ASP A 34 -10.07 -2.94 6.26
C ASP A 34 -10.69 -3.36 7.61
N LEU A 35 -11.92 -2.92 7.91
CA LEU A 35 -12.54 -3.08 9.23
C LEU A 35 -12.64 -4.55 9.66
N GLU A 36 -12.88 -5.45 8.70
CA GLU A 36 -12.98 -6.89 8.97
C GLU A 36 -11.63 -7.53 9.33
N GLU A 37 -10.53 -6.92 8.88
CA GLU A 37 -9.16 -7.43 9.09
C GLU A 37 -8.50 -6.85 10.35
N VAL A 38 -8.93 -5.66 10.78
CA VAL A 38 -8.37 -4.99 11.96
C VAL A 38 -8.53 -5.85 13.20
N GLY A 39 -7.42 -6.11 13.90
CA GLY A 39 -7.36 -6.95 15.08
C GLY A 39 -7.28 -8.45 14.80
N ARG A 40 -7.31 -8.87 13.53
CA ARG A 40 -7.11 -10.28 13.11
C ARG A 40 -5.70 -10.54 12.61
N ASP A 41 -5.04 -9.52 12.12
CA ASP A 41 -3.63 -9.57 11.72
C ASP A 41 -2.80 -8.49 12.41
N GLY A 42 -1.50 -8.46 12.12
CA GLY A 42 -0.54 -7.55 12.74
C GLY A 42 -0.30 -6.25 11.97
N PHE A 43 -1.03 -5.97 10.88
CA PHE A 43 -0.68 -4.88 9.97
C PHE A 43 -1.85 -4.07 9.40
N HIS A 44 -3.12 -4.50 9.53
CA HIS A 44 -4.27 -3.67 9.17
C HIS A 44 -4.72 -2.77 10.33
N HIS A 45 -5.02 -1.52 9.99
CA HIS A 45 -5.45 -0.51 10.94
C HIS A 45 -6.61 0.31 10.36
N THR A 46 -7.55 0.73 11.22
CA THR A 46 -8.61 1.68 10.84
C THR A 46 -8.08 3.11 10.70
N PHE A 47 -7.05 3.43 11.47
CA PHE A 47 -6.32 4.71 11.43
C PHE A 47 -4.84 4.42 11.24
N PHE A 48 -4.24 4.98 10.19
CA PHE A 48 -2.85 4.74 9.80
C PHE A 48 -2.29 5.94 9.06
N GLU A 49 -1.00 5.93 8.81
CA GLU A 49 -0.33 6.96 8.04
C GLU A 49 0.09 6.42 6.67
N MET A 50 -0.29 7.14 5.62
CA MET A 50 0.04 6.77 4.24
C MET A 50 1.09 7.72 3.68
N LEU A 51 2.18 7.16 3.22
CA LEU A 51 3.16 7.86 2.40
C LEU A 51 2.70 7.79 0.94
N GLY A 52 2.73 8.92 0.24
CA GLY A 52 2.29 8.98 -1.15
C GLY A 52 3.09 9.95 -1.98
N ASN A 53 3.10 9.69 -3.28
CA ASN A 53 3.57 10.63 -4.28
C ASN A 53 2.63 10.60 -5.49
N TRP A 54 2.45 11.77 -6.09
CA TRP A 54 1.49 11.98 -7.17
C TRP A 54 2.15 12.69 -8.33
N SER A 55 1.78 12.24 -9.55
CA SER A 55 2.08 12.92 -10.80
C SER A 55 0.77 13.35 -11.46
N PHE A 56 0.65 14.63 -11.75
CA PHE A 56 -0.49 15.21 -12.43
C PHE A 56 -0.16 15.50 -13.90
N GLY A 57 0.13 14.43 -14.66
CA GLY A 57 0.47 14.51 -16.07
C GLY A 57 1.91 14.95 -16.34
N ASP A 58 2.84 14.62 -15.43
CA ASP A 58 4.27 14.92 -15.54
C ASP A 58 5.08 13.63 -15.75
N TYR A 59 5.40 12.87 -14.71
CA TYR A 59 6.00 11.54 -14.83
C TYR A 59 4.95 10.44 -14.84
N TYR A 60 5.32 9.22 -15.30
CA TYR A 60 4.41 8.11 -15.36
C TYR A 60 5.08 6.79 -14.92
N LYS A 61 4.68 5.66 -15.49
CA LYS A 61 5.11 4.31 -15.09
C LYS A 61 6.62 4.16 -14.95
N LYS A 62 7.37 4.63 -15.96
CA LYS A 62 8.83 4.44 -16.01
C LYS A 62 9.51 5.03 -14.77
N GLU A 63 9.31 6.31 -14.54
CA GLU A 63 9.93 7.01 -13.42
C GLU A 63 9.40 6.51 -12.07
N ALA A 64 8.09 6.24 -11.98
CA ALA A 64 7.49 5.72 -10.75
C ALA A 64 8.11 4.37 -10.36
N ILE A 65 8.29 3.46 -11.31
CA ILE A 65 8.91 2.15 -11.11
C ILE A 65 10.40 2.30 -10.72
N GLU A 66 11.15 3.09 -11.48
CA GLU A 66 12.58 3.29 -11.25
C GLU A 66 12.84 3.88 -9.86
N TRP A 67 12.12 4.95 -9.49
CA TRP A 67 12.31 5.62 -8.20
C TRP A 67 11.81 4.78 -7.02
N SER A 68 10.74 4.03 -7.18
CA SER A 68 10.27 3.14 -6.11
C SER A 68 11.27 2.02 -5.84
N TRP A 69 11.84 1.42 -6.88
CA TRP A 69 12.87 0.40 -6.75
C TRP A 69 14.15 0.95 -6.11
N GLU A 70 14.62 2.11 -6.56
CA GLU A 70 15.77 2.80 -5.96
C GLU A 70 15.53 3.09 -4.47
N LEU A 71 14.34 3.60 -4.10
CA LEU A 71 14.01 3.87 -2.71
C LEU A 71 14.07 2.62 -1.85
N PHE A 72 13.49 1.52 -2.31
CA PHE A 72 13.46 0.26 -1.55
C PHE A 72 14.84 -0.39 -1.43
N THR A 73 15.60 -0.40 -2.51
CA THR A 73 16.84 -1.18 -2.57
C THR A 73 18.11 -0.39 -2.26
N GLU A 74 18.15 0.89 -2.64
CA GLU A 74 19.36 1.70 -2.47
C GLU A 74 19.27 2.67 -1.28
N VAL A 75 18.09 3.19 -0.96
CA VAL A 75 17.91 4.10 0.17
C VAL A 75 17.57 3.32 1.43
N TRP A 76 16.54 2.50 1.41
CA TRP A 76 16.11 1.71 2.57
C TRP A 76 16.89 0.40 2.73
N LYS A 77 17.65 -0.01 1.72
CA LYS A 77 18.52 -1.21 1.75
C LYS A 77 17.77 -2.50 2.08
N LEU A 78 16.53 -2.62 1.63
CA LEU A 78 15.79 -3.85 1.77
C LEU A 78 16.44 -4.98 0.95
N ASP A 79 16.32 -6.19 1.47
CA ASP A 79 16.85 -7.39 0.80
C ASP A 79 16.09 -7.67 -0.50
N LYS A 80 16.77 -7.45 -1.64
CA LYS A 80 16.22 -7.69 -2.98
C LYS A 80 15.69 -9.12 -3.17
N SER A 81 16.29 -10.09 -2.48
CA SER A 81 15.87 -11.49 -2.54
C SER A 81 14.52 -11.75 -1.87
N ARG A 82 13.96 -10.79 -1.15
CA ARG A 82 12.65 -10.85 -0.49
C ARG A 82 11.60 -9.98 -1.17
N LEU A 83 12.01 -9.16 -2.15
CA LEU A 83 11.10 -8.28 -2.88
C LEU A 83 10.41 -9.02 -4.03
N TRP A 84 9.12 -8.80 -4.15
CA TRP A 84 8.25 -9.27 -5.22
C TRP A 84 7.45 -8.09 -5.77
N VAL A 85 7.04 -8.19 -7.01
CA VAL A 85 6.23 -7.17 -7.66
C VAL A 85 5.05 -7.84 -8.33
N THR A 86 3.87 -7.24 -8.19
CA THR A 86 2.71 -7.60 -8.98
C THR A 86 2.40 -6.52 -10.01
N VAL A 87 1.89 -6.91 -11.16
CA VAL A 87 1.40 -6.01 -12.21
C VAL A 87 0.06 -6.50 -12.70
N PHE A 88 -0.79 -5.60 -13.18
CA PHE A 88 -2.03 -6.00 -13.84
C PHE A 88 -1.73 -6.91 -15.04
N GLU A 89 -2.49 -8.00 -15.18
CA GLU A 89 -2.22 -9.06 -16.15
C GLU A 89 -2.18 -8.58 -17.61
N GLU A 90 -2.94 -7.52 -17.93
CA GLU A 90 -2.97 -6.90 -19.26
C GLU A 90 -1.98 -5.72 -19.40
N ASP A 91 -1.23 -5.36 -18.35
CA ASP A 91 -0.28 -4.25 -18.39
C ASP A 91 1.14 -4.71 -18.77
N ASP A 92 1.31 -5.04 -20.04
CA ASP A 92 2.60 -5.44 -20.60
C ASP A 92 3.66 -4.34 -20.46
N GLU A 93 3.25 -3.06 -20.54
CA GLU A 93 4.17 -1.92 -20.37
C GLU A 93 4.80 -1.93 -18.97
N ALA A 94 4.00 -2.08 -17.91
CA ALA A 94 4.53 -2.14 -16.56
C ALA A 94 5.43 -3.37 -16.34
N PHE A 95 5.04 -4.53 -16.86
CA PHE A 95 5.85 -5.75 -16.78
C PHE A 95 7.24 -5.56 -17.42
N GLU A 96 7.29 -5.04 -18.64
CA GLU A 96 8.56 -4.81 -19.33
C GLU A 96 9.39 -3.68 -18.68
N LEU A 97 8.75 -2.67 -18.10
CA LEU A 97 9.45 -1.62 -17.34
C LEU A 97 10.12 -2.19 -16.09
N TRP A 98 9.41 -2.99 -15.29
CA TRP A 98 10.02 -3.66 -14.13
C TRP A 98 11.22 -4.50 -14.51
N LYS A 99 11.09 -5.31 -15.56
CA LYS A 99 12.15 -6.20 -16.06
C LYS A 99 13.36 -5.45 -16.61
N ASN A 100 13.17 -4.30 -17.26
CA ASN A 100 14.22 -3.63 -18.00
C ASN A 100 14.82 -2.40 -17.29
N GLN A 101 14.10 -1.80 -16.33
CA GLN A 101 14.54 -0.60 -15.61
C GLN A 101 15.05 -0.91 -14.19
N THR A 102 14.85 -2.13 -13.72
CA THR A 102 15.29 -2.58 -12.39
C THR A 102 16.15 -3.83 -12.51
N ASP A 103 16.79 -4.23 -11.43
CA ASP A 103 17.53 -5.49 -11.33
C ASP A 103 16.76 -6.59 -10.60
N ILE A 104 15.42 -6.48 -10.54
CA ILE A 104 14.55 -7.52 -10.00
C ILE A 104 14.69 -8.81 -10.83
N ASP A 105 14.70 -9.96 -10.16
CA ASP A 105 14.58 -11.24 -10.86
C ASP A 105 13.24 -11.27 -11.63
N PRO A 106 13.23 -11.46 -12.95
CA PRO A 106 11.98 -11.52 -13.73
C PRO A 106 10.97 -12.56 -13.25
N ASN A 107 11.41 -13.63 -12.57
CA ASN A 107 10.53 -14.62 -11.97
C ASN A 107 9.79 -14.10 -10.72
N ARG A 108 10.14 -12.92 -10.23
CA ARG A 108 9.50 -12.23 -9.10
C ARG A 108 8.55 -11.12 -9.55
N ILE A 109 8.27 -11.02 -10.83
CA ILE A 109 7.26 -10.12 -11.40
C ILE A 109 6.03 -10.95 -11.74
N ILE A 110 4.98 -10.82 -10.95
CA ILE A 110 3.78 -11.64 -11.02
C ILE A 110 2.66 -10.87 -11.72
N ARG A 111 1.99 -11.52 -12.67
CA ARG A 111 0.79 -10.98 -13.30
C ARG A 111 -0.43 -11.33 -12.45
N SER A 112 -1.21 -10.35 -12.06
CA SER A 112 -2.41 -10.50 -11.23
C SER A 112 -3.63 -9.88 -11.90
N GLY A 113 -4.79 -10.43 -11.58
CA GLY A 113 -6.05 -9.98 -12.16
C GLY A 113 -6.52 -8.62 -11.65
N ALA A 114 -7.63 -8.15 -12.19
CA ALA A 114 -8.20 -6.85 -11.85
C ALA A 114 -8.61 -6.70 -10.39
N LYS A 115 -8.86 -7.79 -9.68
CA LYS A 115 -9.19 -7.75 -8.25
C LYS A 115 -8.06 -7.12 -7.42
N ASP A 116 -6.82 -7.44 -7.75
CA ASP A 116 -5.64 -7.04 -6.98
C ASP A 116 -4.90 -5.87 -7.65
N ASN A 117 -4.74 -5.91 -8.98
CA ASN A 117 -3.92 -4.95 -9.71
C ASN A 117 -4.66 -4.01 -10.68
N PHE A 118 -5.95 -3.74 -10.44
CA PHE A 118 -6.68 -2.67 -11.12
C PHE A 118 -7.41 -1.80 -10.11
N TRP A 119 -6.94 -0.56 -9.94
CA TRP A 119 -7.49 0.37 -8.97
C TRP A 119 -8.63 1.20 -9.55
N GLU A 120 -9.67 1.39 -8.75
CA GLU A 120 -10.85 2.19 -9.08
C GLU A 120 -11.22 3.07 -7.89
N MET A 121 -11.43 4.36 -8.14
CA MET A 121 -11.85 5.28 -7.09
C MET A 121 -13.22 4.89 -6.50
N ALA A 122 -14.16 4.55 -7.38
CA ALA A 122 -15.51 4.12 -7.05
C ALA A 122 -16.12 3.36 -8.26
N GLU A 123 -17.45 3.23 -8.31
CA GLU A 123 -18.15 2.69 -9.48
C GLU A 123 -17.93 3.53 -10.75
N THR A 124 -17.65 4.82 -10.58
CA THR A 124 -17.33 5.77 -11.65
C THR A 124 -16.18 6.67 -11.25
N GLY A 125 -15.44 7.20 -12.22
CA GLY A 125 -14.34 8.12 -12.00
C GLY A 125 -12.99 7.56 -12.42
N PRO A 126 -11.89 8.19 -11.97
CA PRO A 126 -10.54 7.79 -12.33
C PRO A 126 -10.25 6.35 -11.96
N CYS A 127 -9.60 5.63 -12.87
CA CYS A 127 -9.16 4.25 -12.65
C CYS A 127 -7.97 3.91 -13.55
N GLY A 128 -7.34 2.78 -13.26
CA GLY A 128 -6.24 2.27 -14.07
C GLY A 128 -5.52 1.10 -13.43
N PRO A 129 -4.61 0.45 -14.18
CA PRO A 129 -3.81 -0.63 -13.66
C PRO A 129 -2.90 -0.13 -12.55
N CYS A 130 -2.54 -1.02 -11.66
CA CYS A 130 -1.55 -0.74 -10.63
C CYS A 130 -0.48 -1.82 -10.55
N SER A 131 0.61 -1.46 -9.91
CA SER A 131 1.70 -2.37 -9.59
C SER A 131 2.02 -2.26 -8.12
N GLU A 132 2.16 -3.40 -7.45
CA GLU A 132 2.42 -3.44 -6.03
C GLU A 132 3.80 -4.00 -5.74
N ILE A 133 4.45 -3.47 -4.72
CA ILE A 133 5.72 -3.98 -4.20
C ILE A 133 5.42 -4.71 -2.90
N HIS A 134 5.73 -6.01 -2.90
CA HIS A 134 5.59 -6.90 -1.75
C HIS A 134 6.94 -7.26 -1.17
N TYR A 135 6.97 -7.49 0.14
CA TYR A 135 8.13 -7.97 0.85
C TYR A 135 7.80 -9.25 1.61
N TYR A 136 8.60 -10.28 1.41
CA TYR A 136 8.48 -11.54 2.12
C TYR A 136 9.03 -11.40 3.55
N VAL A 137 8.17 -11.53 4.55
CA VAL A 137 8.53 -11.42 5.97
C VAL A 137 8.77 -12.76 6.65
N GLY A 138 8.54 -13.87 5.95
CA GLY A 138 8.76 -15.22 6.49
C GLY A 138 10.20 -15.46 6.91
N ASN A 139 10.39 -16.41 7.82
CA ASN A 139 11.70 -16.66 8.44
C ASN A 139 12.76 -17.16 7.46
N ASN A 140 12.38 -18.02 6.53
CA ASN A 140 13.33 -18.62 5.60
C ASN A 140 13.09 -18.15 4.16
N PRO A 141 13.99 -17.36 3.57
CA PRO A 141 13.85 -16.89 2.19
C PRO A 141 13.73 -18.00 1.13
N ALA A 142 14.13 -19.23 1.45
CA ALA A 142 14.01 -20.35 0.52
C ALA A 142 12.58 -20.89 0.39
N ASP A 143 11.68 -20.51 1.29
CA ASP A 143 10.28 -20.96 1.29
C ASP A 143 9.37 -20.10 0.43
N GLN A 144 9.92 -19.06 -0.22
CA GLN A 144 9.17 -18.16 -1.07
C GLN A 144 8.62 -18.85 -2.33
N GLN A 145 7.35 -18.58 -2.63
CA GLN A 145 6.65 -19.13 -3.79
C GLN A 145 5.83 -18.03 -4.48
N ALA A 146 5.86 -17.98 -5.79
CA ALA A 146 5.18 -16.98 -6.60
C ALA A 146 3.65 -16.98 -6.39
N GLU A 147 3.08 -18.17 -6.23
CA GLU A 147 1.63 -18.38 -6.05
C GLU A 147 1.11 -17.85 -4.71
N LEU A 148 2.00 -17.61 -3.75
CA LEU A 148 1.67 -17.13 -2.42
C LEU A 148 1.69 -15.60 -2.31
N VAL A 149 2.25 -14.90 -3.29
CA VAL A 149 2.13 -13.44 -3.39
C VAL A 149 0.64 -13.08 -3.51
N ASN A 150 0.12 -12.14 -2.75
CA ASN A 150 -1.31 -11.82 -2.59
C ASN A 150 -2.17 -12.89 -1.87
N ASN A 151 -1.64 -14.06 -1.54
CA ASN A 151 -2.41 -15.16 -0.97
C ASN A 151 -1.91 -15.62 0.41
N SER A 152 -0.78 -15.13 0.87
CA SER A 152 -0.18 -15.49 2.16
C SER A 152 0.14 -14.26 3.00
N SER A 153 -0.10 -14.36 4.30
CA SER A 153 0.26 -13.33 5.28
C SER A 153 1.78 -13.10 5.42
N GLU A 154 2.60 -13.93 4.81
CA GLU A 154 4.05 -13.74 4.77
C GLU A 154 4.52 -12.78 3.66
N TYR A 155 3.64 -12.35 2.76
CA TYR A 155 3.93 -11.37 1.72
C TYR A 155 3.18 -10.06 2.02
N TRP A 156 3.91 -9.09 2.52
CA TRP A 156 3.32 -7.80 2.85
C TRP A 156 3.39 -6.85 1.67
N GLU A 157 2.25 -6.42 1.17
CA GLU A 157 2.17 -5.27 0.28
C GLU A 157 2.66 -4.03 1.02
N LEU A 158 3.77 -3.46 0.54
CA LEU A 158 4.37 -2.27 1.12
C LEU A 158 4.00 -0.99 0.35
N TRP A 159 3.84 -1.09 -0.96
CA TRP A 159 3.55 0.08 -1.79
C TRP A 159 2.71 -0.29 -2.99
N ASN A 160 1.67 0.48 -3.24
CA ASN A 160 0.83 0.39 -4.44
C ASN A 160 1.12 1.60 -5.35
N LEU A 161 1.52 1.34 -6.60
CA LEU A 161 1.76 2.32 -7.65
C LEU A 161 0.58 2.29 -8.61
N VAL A 162 -0.34 3.24 -8.48
CA VAL A 162 -1.53 3.31 -9.33
C VAL A 162 -1.27 4.19 -10.55
N PHE A 163 -1.52 3.65 -11.72
CA PHE A 163 -1.33 4.29 -13.02
C PHE A 163 -2.68 4.73 -13.59
N ILE A 164 -3.17 5.89 -13.13
CA ILE A 164 -4.46 6.42 -13.53
C ILE A 164 -4.39 6.89 -14.99
N GLN A 165 -5.12 6.19 -15.86
CA GLN A 165 -5.15 6.47 -17.30
C GLN A 165 -6.55 6.49 -17.89
N PHE A 166 -7.57 6.03 -17.14
CA PHE A 166 -8.96 5.98 -17.59
C PHE A 166 -9.90 6.75 -16.67
N ASN A 167 -11.04 7.13 -17.22
CA ASN A 167 -12.22 7.56 -16.49
C ASN A 167 -13.36 6.58 -16.78
N ARG A 168 -13.88 5.91 -15.75
CA ARG A 168 -15.04 5.02 -15.89
C ARG A 168 -16.33 5.80 -15.82
N LEU A 169 -17.19 5.65 -16.82
CA LEU A 169 -18.51 6.24 -16.90
C LEU A 169 -19.57 5.37 -16.19
N LYS A 170 -20.78 5.91 -16.03
CA LYS A 170 -21.91 5.21 -15.37
C LYS A 170 -22.39 3.95 -16.10
N ASP A 171 -22.16 3.86 -17.38
CA ASP A 171 -22.50 2.69 -18.22
C ASP A 171 -21.40 1.63 -18.23
N GLY A 172 -20.32 1.86 -17.45
CA GLY A 172 -19.15 0.98 -17.37
C GLY A 172 -18.09 1.22 -18.44
N THR A 173 -18.32 2.11 -19.39
CA THR A 173 -17.35 2.47 -20.43
C THR A 173 -16.14 3.15 -19.80
N MET A 174 -14.95 2.77 -20.27
CA MET A 174 -13.68 3.42 -19.89
C MET A 174 -13.21 4.35 -21.02
N GLU A 175 -13.04 5.61 -20.70
CA GLU A 175 -12.50 6.62 -21.61
C GLU A 175 -11.05 6.96 -21.19
N ASP A 176 -10.16 7.08 -22.17
CA ASP A 176 -8.79 7.52 -21.91
C ASP A 176 -8.78 8.94 -21.35
N LEU A 177 -7.99 9.15 -20.29
CA LEU A 177 -7.71 10.48 -19.79
C LEU A 177 -6.77 11.22 -20.75
N PRO A 178 -6.97 12.53 -20.97
CA PRO A 178 -6.11 13.35 -21.83
C PRO A 178 -4.66 13.43 -21.34
N LYS A 179 -4.44 13.18 -20.07
CA LYS A 179 -3.12 13.00 -19.45
C LYS A 179 -3.16 11.83 -18.49
N LYS A 180 -2.07 11.09 -18.43
CA LYS A 180 -1.85 10.01 -17.49
C LYS A 180 -1.32 10.55 -16.16
N HIS A 181 -1.74 9.95 -15.05
CA HIS A 181 -1.38 10.37 -13.70
C HIS A 181 -0.81 9.20 -12.92
N VAL A 182 -0.06 9.51 -11.87
CA VAL A 182 0.38 8.52 -10.88
C VAL A 182 -0.21 8.90 -9.53
N ASP A 183 -0.77 7.92 -8.84
CA ASP A 183 -1.18 7.99 -7.45
C ASP A 183 -0.54 6.80 -6.73
N THR A 184 0.12 7.05 -5.61
CA THR A 184 0.77 5.97 -4.87
C THR A 184 0.37 5.98 -3.41
N GLY A 185 0.39 4.81 -2.79
CA GLY A 185 0.14 4.67 -1.37
C GLY A 185 1.01 3.59 -0.74
N ALA A 186 1.77 3.97 0.29
CA ALA A 186 2.58 3.06 1.08
C ALA A 186 2.25 3.23 2.57
N GLY A 187 1.95 2.13 3.26
CA GLY A 187 1.66 2.15 4.70
C GLY A 187 2.92 2.42 5.50
N LEU A 188 2.99 3.57 6.21
CA LEU A 188 4.14 3.91 7.04
C LEU A 188 4.42 2.82 8.07
N GLU A 189 3.39 2.31 8.73
CA GLU A 189 3.51 1.30 9.79
C GLU A 189 4.10 -0.01 9.27
N ARG A 190 3.66 -0.47 8.07
CA ARG A 190 4.21 -1.67 7.42
C ARG A 190 5.68 -1.48 7.06
N ILE A 191 6.03 -0.34 6.48
CA ILE A 191 7.42 0.01 6.14
C ILE A 191 8.28 0.03 7.39
N CYS A 192 7.82 0.69 8.47
CA CYS A 192 8.54 0.72 9.76
C CYS A 192 8.76 -0.69 10.32
N SER A 193 7.78 -1.59 10.19
CA SER A 193 7.92 -2.97 10.65
C SER A 193 9.02 -3.72 9.89
N VAL A 194 9.03 -3.61 8.57
CA VAL A 194 10.06 -4.26 7.74
C VAL A 194 11.43 -3.68 8.03
N LEU A 195 11.57 -2.35 8.11
CA LEU A 195 12.85 -1.68 8.41
C LEU A 195 13.38 -1.99 9.81
N GLN A 196 12.49 -2.20 10.78
CA GLN A 196 12.83 -2.57 12.15
C GLN A 196 12.91 -4.09 12.36
N ASN A 197 12.73 -4.88 11.30
CA ASN A 197 12.69 -6.35 11.34
C ASN A 197 11.69 -6.88 12.38
N LYS A 198 10.45 -6.37 12.32
CA LYS A 198 9.32 -6.77 13.17
C LYS A 198 8.30 -7.55 12.36
N ASP A 199 7.67 -8.51 12.99
CA ASP A 199 6.61 -9.36 12.44
C ASP A 199 5.20 -8.78 12.66
N SER A 200 5.11 -7.59 13.27
CA SER A 200 3.87 -6.87 13.50
C SER A 200 4.13 -5.37 13.64
N ASN A 201 3.23 -4.55 13.12
CA ASN A 201 3.28 -3.09 13.26
C ASN A 201 3.29 -2.68 14.74
N TYR A 202 2.56 -3.42 15.60
CA TYR A 202 2.46 -3.15 17.03
C TYR A 202 3.78 -3.33 17.80
N LYS A 203 4.75 -4.06 17.24
CA LYS A 203 6.08 -4.27 17.82
C LYS A 203 7.10 -3.20 17.42
N THR A 204 6.68 -2.21 16.65
CA THR A 204 7.52 -1.09 16.22
C THR A 204 7.57 0.02 17.29
N ASP A 205 8.51 0.94 17.15
CA ASP A 205 8.62 2.13 17.98
C ASP A 205 7.40 3.06 17.91
N LEU A 206 6.60 2.95 16.85
CA LEU A 206 5.35 3.70 16.70
C LEU A 206 4.32 3.35 17.79
N PHE A 207 4.29 2.10 18.23
CA PHE A 207 3.29 1.61 19.19
C PHE A 207 3.86 1.16 20.53
N SER A 208 5.15 0.85 20.60
CA SER A 208 5.79 0.24 21.79
C SER A 208 5.52 1.02 23.09
N LYS A 209 5.57 2.35 23.03
CA LYS A 209 5.30 3.19 24.22
C LYS A 209 3.84 3.12 24.68
N THR A 210 2.90 3.16 23.74
CA THR A 210 1.46 3.04 24.05
C THR A 210 1.15 1.68 24.65
N ILE A 211 1.74 0.62 24.08
CA ILE A 211 1.58 -0.75 24.59
C ILE A 211 2.16 -0.88 26.01
N GLU A 212 3.35 -0.34 26.26
CA GLU A 212 3.95 -0.32 27.60
C GLU A 212 3.05 0.39 28.62
N ASP A 213 2.49 1.53 28.26
CA ASP A 213 1.59 2.28 29.14
C ASP A 213 0.30 1.49 29.42
N LEU A 214 -0.25 0.80 28.40
CA LEU A 214 -1.42 -0.09 28.57
C LEU A 214 -1.09 -1.33 29.41
N GLU A 215 0.07 -1.94 29.27
CA GLU A 215 0.54 -3.03 30.13
C GLU A 215 0.61 -2.59 31.61
N ASN A 216 1.19 -1.42 31.86
CA ASN A 216 1.30 -0.86 33.20
C ASN A 216 -0.08 -0.54 33.81
N PHE A 217 -1.01 -0.02 33.00
CA PHE A 217 -2.35 0.29 33.44
C PHE A 217 -3.18 -0.96 33.72
N SER A 218 -3.11 -1.97 32.84
CA SER A 218 -3.92 -3.19 32.94
C SER A 218 -3.34 -4.29 33.82
N ASN A 219 -2.06 -4.20 34.21
CA ASN A 219 -1.30 -5.29 34.83
C ASN A 219 -1.26 -6.59 34.00
N LYS A 220 -1.36 -6.48 32.68
CA LYS A 220 -1.33 -7.60 31.74
C LYS A 220 -0.19 -7.39 30.72
N LYS A 221 0.37 -8.49 30.21
CA LYS A 221 1.39 -8.43 29.18
C LYS A 221 0.76 -8.56 27.78
N TYR A 222 1.25 -7.78 26.84
CA TYR A 222 0.81 -7.78 25.45
C TYR A 222 0.85 -9.18 24.82
N GLN A 223 1.90 -9.95 25.10
CA GLN A 223 2.09 -11.30 24.58
C GLN A 223 1.02 -12.31 25.02
N ASP A 224 0.35 -12.06 26.17
CA ASP A 224 -0.67 -12.96 26.69
C ASP A 224 -2.02 -12.81 25.98
N PHE A 225 -2.21 -11.69 25.24
CA PHE A 225 -3.50 -11.31 24.65
C PHE A 225 -3.34 -10.64 23.28
N GLU A 226 -2.35 -11.03 22.49
CA GLU A 226 -1.93 -10.30 21.28
C GLU A 226 -3.10 -9.91 20.35
N VAL A 227 -3.95 -10.84 19.96
CA VAL A 227 -5.08 -10.57 19.05
C VAL A 227 -6.15 -9.68 19.70
N SER A 228 -6.54 -10.00 20.93
CA SER A 228 -7.56 -9.23 21.65
C SER A 228 -7.10 -7.83 22.03
N PHE A 229 -5.79 -7.67 22.30
CA PHE A 229 -5.21 -6.40 22.71
C PHE A 229 -5.10 -5.43 21.52
N ASN A 230 -4.73 -5.92 20.36
CA ASN A 230 -4.67 -5.13 19.12
C ASN A 230 -6.04 -4.57 18.77
N ALA A 231 -7.07 -5.40 18.80
CA ALA A 231 -8.46 -4.97 18.56
C ALA A 231 -8.92 -3.91 19.56
N VAL A 232 -8.61 -4.07 20.85
CA VAL A 232 -9.00 -3.14 21.92
C VAL A 232 -8.24 -1.83 21.85
N SER A 233 -6.94 -1.84 21.60
CA SER A 233 -6.15 -0.60 21.54
C SER A 233 -6.57 0.33 20.41
N TYR A 234 -7.09 -0.20 19.32
CA TYR A 234 -7.60 0.59 18.20
C TYR A 234 -9.05 1.04 18.35
N THR A 235 -9.92 0.19 18.87
CA THR A 235 -11.35 0.53 19.04
C THR A 235 -11.63 1.50 20.19
N HIS A 236 -10.74 1.59 21.19
CA HIS A 236 -10.92 2.49 22.35
C HIS A 236 -10.17 3.82 22.21
N LEU A 237 -9.28 3.96 21.23
CA LEU A 237 -8.69 5.27 20.88
C LEU A 237 -9.61 6.10 19.97
N THR A 238 -10.65 5.52 19.38
CA THR A 238 -11.78 6.28 18.84
C THR A 238 -12.64 6.70 20.03
N LEU A 239 -12.50 7.98 20.40
CA LEU A 239 -13.26 8.60 21.50
C LEU A 239 -14.75 8.23 21.43
N PRO A 240 -15.40 7.96 22.57
CA PRO A 240 -16.84 7.83 22.59
C PRO A 240 -17.43 9.14 22.08
N THR A 241 -18.15 9.07 20.98
CA THR A 241 -19.02 10.13 20.53
C THR A 241 -20.13 10.26 21.56
N THR A 242 -20.02 11.27 22.41
CA THR A 242 -21.14 11.75 23.24
C THR A 242 -22.14 12.45 22.36
#